data_bac071d4af2147b1623e8e1473814671
#
_entry.id   bac071d4af2147b1623e8e1473814671
#
_cell.length_a   1.000
_cell.length_b   1.000
_cell.length_c   1.000
_cell.angle_alpha   90.00
_cell.angle_beta   90.00
_cell.angle_gamma   90.00
#
_symmetry.space_group_name_H-M   'P 1'
#
loop_
_entity.id
_entity.type
_entity.pdbx_description
1 polymer ?
#
loop_
_entity_poly.entity_id
_entity_poly.type
_entity_poly.pdbx_seq_one_letter_code
_entity_poly.pdbx_strand_id
1 'polypeptide(L)'
;MKTETIAQLPIVKKDPWLEPNAEDMLRRYDRYRERLSAIGKECGSLTEYANGYFYFGFQYDDALRGWWFREWLPGAKDVYLFGDFNGWQRTQLPLKKDGCGVWSVFLPDETYGERLVHGSKVKMLVHGDNGWLERIPSYIRRVVQDEHTKDYTGQLWAPAEPFDWRGDSFDIASVGSLLIYECHVGMAQEKEGVGTYCEFIKIAQTGKNAF
;
A
#
# COMPACT_ATOMS: atom_id res chain seq x y z
N MET A 1 29.09 -0.65 21.83
CA MET A 1 29.32 -0.90 20.39
C MET A 1 30.46 0.00 19.95
N LYS A 2 31.48 -0.53 19.25
CA LYS A 2 32.59 0.29 18.74
C LYS A 2 32.04 1.24 17.68
N THR A 3 32.19 2.53 17.88
CA THR A 3 31.92 3.57 16.89
C THR A 3 32.87 3.31 15.71
N GLU A 4 32.33 2.99 14.56
CA GLU A 4 33.13 2.87 13.34
C GLU A 4 33.74 4.25 13.07
N THR A 5 35.05 4.32 12.90
CA THR A 5 35.74 5.55 12.55
C THR A 5 35.44 5.87 11.06
N ILE A 6 35.37 7.14 10.70
CA ILE A 6 35.11 7.64 9.32
C ILE A 6 35.95 6.90 8.27
N ALA A 7 37.23 6.64 8.59
CA ALA A 7 38.16 5.91 7.72
C ALA A 7 37.81 4.42 7.51
N GLN A 8 36.80 3.87 8.21
CA GLN A 8 36.40 2.47 8.13
C GLN A 8 35.14 2.23 7.31
N LEU A 9 34.48 3.28 6.84
CA LEU A 9 33.30 3.12 5.97
C LEU A 9 33.72 2.41 4.68
N PRO A 10 33.12 1.22 4.35
CA PRO A 10 33.52 0.46 3.16
C PRO A 10 33.37 1.23 1.85
N ILE A 11 32.38 2.13 1.79
CA ILE A 11 32.13 2.93 0.61
C ILE A 11 33.22 3.99 0.39
N VAL A 12 33.73 4.63 1.46
CA VAL A 12 34.82 5.60 1.38
C VAL A 12 36.12 4.92 0.99
N LYS A 13 36.35 3.66 1.45
CA LYS A 13 37.51 2.87 1.02
C LYS A 13 37.47 2.53 -0.48
N LYS A 14 36.28 2.32 -1.03
CA LYS A 14 36.09 2.02 -2.46
C LYS A 14 36.17 3.26 -3.33
N ASP A 15 35.72 4.39 -2.81
CA ASP A 15 35.71 5.67 -3.51
C ASP A 15 36.22 6.79 -2.59
N PRO A 16 37.52 7.12 -2.67
CA PRO A 16 38.16 8.16 -1.83
C PRO A 16 37.60 9.58 -2.05
N TRP A 17 36.93 9.84 -3.19
CA TRP A 17 36.27 11.13 -3.45
C TRP A 17 35.12 11.42 -2.48
N LEU A 18 34.64 10.41 -1.78
CA LEU A 18 33.59 10.53 -0.78
C LEU A 18 34.14 10.95 0.62
N GLU A 19 35.46 10.97 0.82
CA GLU A 19 36.07 11.30 2.10
C GLU A 19 35.58 12.64 2.68
N PRO A 20 35.43 13.74 1.91
CA PRO A 20 34.94 15.01 2.44
C PRO A 20 33.53 14.94 3.04
N ASN A 21 32.73 13.95 2.61
CA ASN A 21 31.36 13.74 3.06
C ASN A 21 31.21 12.55 4.04
N ALA A 22 32.33 11.94 4.43
CA ALA A 22 32.32 10.71 5.22
C ALA A 22 31.66 10.87 6.59
N GLU A 23 31.82 12.06 7.23
CA GLU A 23 31.16 12.35 8.52
C GLU A 23 29.63 12.38 8.41
N ASP A 24 29.10 13.02 7.36
CA ASP A 24 27.66 13.05 7.11
C ASP A 24 27.11 11.67 6.78
N MET A 25 27.86 10.86 6.05
CA MET A 25 27.50 9.48 5.74
C MET A 25 27.45 8.62 7.01
N LEU A 26 28.47 8.76 7.90
CA LEU A 26 28.52 8.05 9.17
C LEU A 26 27.33 8.45 10.06
N ARG A 27 27.04 9.73 10.19
CA ARG A 27 25.91 10.24 10.96
C ARG A 27 24.55 9.70 10.46
N ARG A 28 24.36 9.59 9.14
CA ARG A 28 23.16 9.00 8.54
C ARG A 28 23.07 7.49 8.83
N TYR A 29 24.19 6.81 8.74
CA TYR A 29 24.28 5.38 9.02
C TYR A 29 24.00 5.07 10.50
N ASP A 30 24.56 5.84 11.42
CA ASP A 30 24.32 5.69 12.86
C ASP A 30 22.84 5.95 13.19
N ARG A 31 22.24 7.00 12.65
CA ARG A 31 20.80 7.24 12.80
C ARG A 31 19.94 6.07 12.30
N TYR A 32 20.29 5.50 11.15
CA TYR A 32 19.62 4.31 10.64
C TYR A 32 19.75 3.13 11.62
N ARG A 33 20.94 2.85 12.10
CA ARG A 33 21.20 1.75 13.05
C ARG A 33 20.48 1.93 14.38
N GLU A 34 20.49 3.13 14.93
CA GLU A 34 19.75 3.47 16.14
C GLU A 34 18.25 3.21 15.97
N ARG A 35 17.68 3.67 14.85
CA ARG A 35 16.26 3.47 14.55
C ARG A 35 15.93 2.00 14.35
N LEU A 36 16.74 1.27 13.60
CA LEU A 36 16.56 -0.17 13.40
C LEU A 36 16.64 -0.94 14.73
N SER A 37 17.60 -0.58 15.59
CA SER A 37 17.72 -1.17 16.92
C SER A 37 16.50 -0.88 17.81
N ALA A 38 15.96 0.34 17.77
CA ALA A 38 14.75 0.68 18.51
C ALA A 38 13.55 -0.15 18.02
N ILE A 39 13.32 -0.23 16.70
CA ILE A 39 12.27 -1.06 16.11
C ILE A 39 12.42 -2.53 16.52
N GLY A 40 13.64 -3.07 16.45
CA GLY A 40 13.88 -4.45 16.85
C GLY A 40 13.57 -4.74 18.32
N LYS A 41 13.76 -3.76 19.19
CA LYS A 41 13.42 -3.88 20.62
C LYS A 41 11.93 -3.78 20.89
N GLU A 42 11.23 -2.93 20.16
CA GLU A 42 9.80 -2.66 20.35
C GLU A 42 8.90 -3.69 19.64
N CYS A 43 9.29 -4.08 18.43
CA CYS A 43 8.44 -4.88 17.53
C CYS A 43 9.04 -6.24 17.14
N GLY A 44 10.27 -6.57 17.59
CA GLY A 44 10.95 -7.80 17.22
C GLY A 44 11.71 -7.71 15.89
N SER A 45 11.07 -7.29 14.82
CA SER A 45 11.70 -7.15 13.50
C SER A 45 11.15 -5.96 12.71
N LEU A 46 11.86 -5.57 11.65
CA LEU A 46 11.39 -4.55 10.71
C LEU A 46 10.15 -5.03 9.95
N THR A 47 10.06 -6.32 9.65
CA THR A 47 8.90 -6.91 8.98
C THR A 47 7.65 -6.82 9.86
N GLU A 48 7.78 -7.08 11.15
CA GLU A 48 6.66 -6.96 12.08
C GLU A 48 6.29 -5.50 12.35
N TYR A 49 7.23 -4.59 12.31
CA TYR A 49 6.94 -3.16 12.36
C TYR A 49 6.17 -2.68 11.12
N ALA A 50 6.50 -3.21 9.94
CA ALA A 50 5.95 -2.80 8.64
C ALA A 50 4.64 -3.54 8.28
N ASN A 51 3.83 -3.93 9.26
CA ASN A 51 2.61 -4.73 9.07
C ASN A 51 1.30 -3.91 9.01
N GLY A 52 1.39 -2.61 8.78
CA GLY A 52 0.22 -1.71 8.76
C GLY A 52 -0.90 -2.13 7.81
N TYR A 53 -0.59 -2.90 6.78
CA TYR A 53 -1.58 -3.44 5.83
C TYR A 53 -2.53 -4.49 6.45
N PHE A 54 -2.22 -5.04 7.62
CA PHE A 54 -3.13 -5.87 8.41
C PHE A 54 -4.02 -5.06 9.36
N TYR A 55 -3.76 -3.76 9.49
CA TYR A 55 -4.50 -2.89 10.39
C TYR A 55 -5.31 -1.83 9.64
N PHE A 56 -4.69 -1.17 8.64
CA PHE A 56 -5.32 -0.13 7.84
C PHE A 56 -6.14 -0.69 6.69
N GLY A 57 -6.96 0.17 6.09
CA GLY A 57 -7.92 -0.19 5.06
C GLY A 57 -9.10 -0.99 5.63
N PHE A 58 -9.65 -1.87 4.83
CA PHE A 58 -10.74 -2.75 5.24
C PHE A 58 -10.17 -4.06 5.80
N GLN A 59 -10.46 -4.35 7.07
CA GLN A 59 -10.10 -5.58 7.76
C GLN A 59 -11.38 -6.23 8.32
N TYR A 60 -11.68 -7.46 7.89
CA TYR A 60 -12.82 -8.18 8.41
C TYR A 60 -12.53 -8.73 9.81
N ASP A 61 -13.50 -8.59 10.70
CA ASP A 61 -13.44 -9.09 12.08
C ASP A 61 -14.48 -10.21 12.24
N ASP A 62 -14.00 -11.45 12.28
CA ASP A 62 -14.86 -12.64 12.39
C ASP A 62 -15.60 -12.69 13.74
N ALA A 63 -15.00 -12.19 14.81
CA ALA A 63 -15.61 -12.23 16.13
C ALA A 63 -16.74 -11.20 16.26
N LEU A 64 -16.55 -10.02 15.70
CA LEU A 64 -17.53 -8.93 15.73
C LEU A 64 -18.50 -8.98 14.54
N ARG A 65 -18.24 -9.85 13.55
CA ARG A 65 -19.05 -9.98 12.34
C ARG A 65 -19.23 -8.66 11.61
N GLY A 66 -18.14 -8.18 10.99
CA GLY A 66 -18.16 -6.94 10.24
C GLY A 66 -16.79 -6.44 9.82
N TRP A 67 -16.75 -5.32 9.14
CA TRP A 67 -15.55 -4.72 8.64
C TRP A 67 -15.10 -3.56 9.51
N TRP A 68 -13.85 -3.58 9.96
CA TRP A 68 -13.15 -2.37 10.37
C TRP A 68 -12.64 -1.66 9.13
N PHE A 69 -12.88 -0.35 9.06
CA PHE A 69 -12.16 0.53 8.15
C PHE A 69 -11.31 1.50 8.96
N ARG A 70 -10.01 1.60 8.63
CA ARG A 70 -9.05 2.48 9.31
C ARG A 70 -8.16 3.20 8.31
N GLU A 71 -7.93 4.50 8.56
CA GLU A 71 -7.04 5.32 7.74
C GLU A 71 -6.25 6.28 8.62
N TRP A 72 -4.98 6.53 8.30
CA TRP A 72 -4.14 7.46 9.06
C TRP A 72 -4.12 8.83 8.38
N LEU A 73 -4.81 9.80 8.97
CA LEU A 73 -4.98 11.16 8.48
C LEU A 73 -4.84 12.15 9.64
N PRO A 74 -3.63 12.34 10.22
CA PRO A 74 -3.44 13.12 11.43
C PRO A 74 -3.84 14.59 11.27
N GLY A 75 -3.70 15.18 10.07
CA GLY A 75 -4.09 16.56 9.75
C GLY A 75 -5.55 16.75 9.38
N ALA A 76 -6.36 15.68 9.26
CA ALA A 76 -7.76 15.82 8.95
C ALA A 76 -8.57 16.30 10.16
N LYS A 77 -9.61 17.11 9.88
CA LYS A 77 -10.59 17.63 10.84
C LYS A 77 -11.84 16.77 10.91
N ASP A 78 -12.31 16.29 9.75
CA ASP A 78 -13.43 15.37 9.61
C ASP A 78 -13.14 14.38 8.48
N VAL A 79 -13.60 13.14 8.64
CA VAL A 79 -13.48 12.08 7.62
C VAL A 79 -14.79 11.29 7.59
N TYR A 80 -15.30 11.06 6.39
CA TYR A 80 -16.47 10.22 6.12
C TYR A 80 -16.12 9.15 5.10
N LEU A 81 -16.69 7.95 5.27
CA LEU A 81 -16.60 6.87 4.31
C LEU A 81 -17.92 6.78 3.53
N PHE A 82 -17.85 6.64 2.20
CA PHE A 82 -19.01 6.53 1.35
C PHE A 82 -18.72 5.68 0.11
N GLY A 83 -19.78 5.20 -0.52
CA GLY A 83 -19.67 4.33 -1.69
C GLY A 83 -20.98 3.60 -2.00
N ASP A 84 -20.89 2.49 -2.72
CA ASP A 84 -22.05 1.68 -3.11
C ASP A 84 -22.87 1.24 -1.89
N PHE A 85 -22.20 0.89 -0.79
CA PHE A 85 -22.83 0.36 0.42
C PHE A 85 -23.77 1.33 1.14
N ASN A 86 -23.64 2.63 0.91
CA ASN A 86 -24.53 3.66 1.48
C ASN A 86 -25.17 4.57 0.45
N GLY A 87 -25.23 4.12 -0.83
CA GLY A 87 -25.84 4.89 -1.93
C GLY A 87 -25.11 6.20 -2.22
N TRP A 88 -23.78 6.24 -2.01
CA TRP A 88 -22.93 7.40 -2.25
C TRP A 88 -23.26 8.62 -1.39
N GLN A 89 -23.87 8.42 -0.22
CA GLN A 89 -24.18 9.49 0.71
C GLN A 89 -22.93 9.93 1.47
N ARG A 90 -22.34 11.03 1.06
CA ARG A 90 -20.99 11.49 1.43
C ARG A 90 -20.78 11.72 2.92
N THR A 91 -21.80 12.19 3.66
CA THR A 91 -21.68 12.62 5.06
C THR A 91 -22.44 11.74 6.03
N GLN A 92 -22.97 10.59 5.56
CA GLN A 92 -23.79 9.71 6.40
C GLN A 92 -22.96 8.91 7.40
N LEU A 93 -21.73 8.54 7.04
CA LEU A 93 -20.90 7.66 7.85
C LEU A 93 -19.60 8.36 8.29
N PRO A 94 -19.62 9.10 9.43
CA PRO A 94 -18.42 9.72 9.95
C PRO A 94 -17.50 8.70 10.60
N LEU A 95 -16.19 8.91 10.47
CA LEU A 95 -15.15 8.17 11.18
C LEU A 95 -14.82 8.84 12.51
N LYS A 96 -14.28 8.06 13.45
CA LYS A 96 -13.78 8.56 14.74
C LYS A 96 -12.26 8.63 14.72
N LYS A 97 -11.70 9.75 15.13
CA LYS A 97 -10.25 9.96 15.25
C LYS A 97 -9.76 9.54 16.64
N ASP A 98 -8.66 8.82 16.69
CA ASP A 98 -7.93 8.54 17.94
C ASP A 98 -6.81 9.56 18.22
N GLY A 99 -6.08 9.36 19.34
CA GLY A 99 -4.96 10.22 19.73
C GLY A 99 -3.74 10.13 18.84
N CYS A 100 -3.63 9.11 17.99
CA CYS A 100 -2.52 8.88 17.07
C CYS A 100 -2.81 9.39 15.65
N GLY A 101 -4.01 9.92 15.42
CA GLY A 101 -4.43 10.43 14.11
C GLY A 101 -5.01 9.36 13.19
N VAL A 102 -5.35 8.19 13.73
CA VAL A 102 -6.06 7.15 13.01
C VAL A 102 -7.56 7.41 13.07
N TRP A 103 -8.19 7.38 11.92
CA TRP A 103 -9.62 7.47 11.74
C TRP A 103 -10.20 6.09 11.51
N SER A 104 -11.25 5.73 12.23
CA SER A 104 -11.84 4.41 12.17
C SER A 104 -13.36 4.42 12.21
N VAL A 105 -13.95 3.38 11.60
CA VAL A 105 -15.37 3.06 11.69
C VAL A 105 -15.53 1.54 11.61
N PHE A 106 -16.49 1.00 12.35
CA PHE A 106 -16.91 -0.38 12.25
C PHE A 106 -18.22 -0.47 11.45
N LEU A 107 -18.27 -1.39 10.49
CA LEU A 107 -19.41 -1.64 9.61
C LEU A 107 -19.90 -3.07 9.88
N PRO A 108 -20.91 -3.26 10.76
CA PRO A 108 -21.42 -4.58 11.10
C PRO A 108 -22.16 -5.23 9.93
N ASP A 109 -22.01 -6.55 9.79
CA ASP A 109 -22.68 -7.35 8.74
C ASP A 109 -24.21 -7.21 8.82
N GLU A 110 -24.77 -7.10 10.01
CA GLU A 110 -26.21 -6.88 10.21
C GLU A 110 -26.74 -5.67 9.41
N THR A 111 -25.92 -4.63 9.30
CA THR A 111 -26.31 -3.39 8.60
C THR A 111 -25.76 -3.32 7.19
N TYR A 112 -24.54 -3.79 6.97
CA TYR A 112 -23.78 -3.56 5.73
C TYR A 112 -23.43 -4.83 4.95
N GLY A 113 -23.61 -6.03 5.51
CA GLY A 113 -23.13 -7.29 4.93
C GLY A 113 -23.65 -7.57 3.53
N GLU A 114 -24.89 -7.18 3.21
CA GLU A 114 -25.45 -7.34 1.86
C GLU A 114 -25.05 -6.24 0.88
N ARG A 115 -24.49 -5.12 1.37
CA ARG A 115 -24.19 -3.92 0.57
C ARG A 115 -22.70 -3.64 0.43
N LEU A 116 -21.90 -4.04 1.44
CA LEU A 116 -20.44 -3.92 1.43
C LEU A 116 -19.84 -5.29 1.11
N VAL A 117 -19.86 -5.65 -0.17
CA VAL A 117 -19.42 -6.94 -0.69
C VAL A 117 -18.17 -6.80 -1.55
N HIS A 118 -17.60 -7.95 -1.95
CA HIS A 118 -16.51 -7.96 -2.92
C HIS A 118 -16.87 -7.13 -4.16
N GLY A 119 -16.00 -6.22 -4.54
CA GLY A 119 -16.19 -5.33 -5.68
C GLY A 119 -16.90 -4.01 -5.36
N SER A 120 -17.44 -3.81 -4.15
CA SER A 120 -18.07 -2.54 -3.76
C SER A 120 -17.11 -1.36 -3.93
N LYS A 121 -17.56 -0.32 -4.61
CA LYS A 121 -16.80 0.92 -4.83
C LYS A 121 -16.88 1.82 -3.60
N VAL A 122 -15.74 2.43 -3.23
CA VAL A 122 -15.62 3.25 -2.02
C VAL A 122 -14.73 4.47 -2.24
N LYS A 123 -15.03 5.55 -1.54
CA LYS A 123 -14.21 6.75 -1.38
C LYS A 123 -14.31 7.28 0.05
N MET A 124 -13.40 8.18 0.39
CA MET A 124 -13.48 9.01 1.60
C MET A 124 -13.75 10.46 1.21
N LEU A 125 -14.53 11.15 2.03
CA LEU A 125 -14.62 12.61 2.03
C LEU A 125 -13.79 13.10 3.22
N VAL A 126 -12.75 13.87 2.95
CA VAL A 126 -11.78 14.34 3.95
C VAL A 126 -11.85 15.87 4.04
N HIS A 127 -12.03 16.40 5.24
CA HIS A 127 -11.93 17.81 5.55
C HIS A 127 -10.54 18.11 6.12
N GLY A 128 -9.81 18.98 5.47
CA GLY A 128 -8.51 19.48 5.91
C GLY A 128 -8.43 21.01 5.87
N ASP A 129 -7.23 21.56 5.99
CA ASP A 129 -7.02 23.02 5.94
C ASP A 129 -7.40 23.64 4.58
N ASN A 130 -7.29 22.84 3.51
CA ASN A 130 -7.65 23.24 2.15
C ASN A 130 -9.12 22.93 1.78
N GLY A 131 -9.99 22.68 2.76
CA GLY A 131 -11.39 22.36 2.56
C GLY A 131 -11.67 20.86 2.39
N TRP A 132 -12.77 20.55 1.68
CA TRP A 132 -13.26 19.19 1.48
C TRP A 132 -12.70 18.58 0.20
N LEU A 133 -12.16 17.37 0.32
CA LEU A 133 -11.57 16.64 -0.80
C LEU A 133 -12.02 15.18 -0.78
N GLU A 134 -12.37 14.63 -1.94
CA GLU A 134 -12.54 13.19 -2.10
C GLU A 134 -11.19 12.50 -2.23
N ARG A 135 -11.05 11.36 -1.56
CA ARG A 135 -9.82 10.56 -1.59
C ARG A 135 -10.15 9.07 -1.71
N ILE A 136 -9.30 8.36 -2.41
CA ILE A 136 -9.28 6.90 -2.38
C ILE A 136 -8.52 6.47 -1.13
N PRO A 137 -9.01 5.47 -0.36
CA PRO A 137 -8.30 4.96 0.81
C PRO A 137 -6.87 4.50 0.47
N SER A 138 -5.89 4.85 1.32
CA SER A 138 -4.46 4.57 1.04
C SER A 138 -4.13 3.08 1.00
N TYR A 139 -4.84 2.27 1.79
CA TYR A 139 -4.65 0.82 1.87
C TYR A 139 -5.70 0.03 1.08
N ILE A 140 -6.34 0.66 0.09
CA ILE A 140 -7.25 -0.06 -0.81
C ILE A 140 -6.46 -1.00 -1.72
N ARG A 141 -6.94 -2.21 -1.90
CA ARG A 141 -6.21 -3.23 -2.69
C ARG A 141 -6.48 -3.16 -4.19
N ARG A 142 -7.53 -2.49 -4.60
CA ARG A 142 -7.90 -2.32 -6.00
C ARG A 142 -8.46 -0.93 -6.25
N VAL A 143 -8.07 -0.34 -7.37
CA VAL A 143 -8.61 0.92 -7.88
C VAL A 143 -9.19 0.66 -9.25
N VAL A 144 -10.36 1.20 -9.53
CA VAL A 144 -11.03 1.10 -10.82
C VAL A 144 -11.35 2.50 -11.36
N GLN A 145 -11.27 2.64 -12.66
CA GLN A 145 -11.66 3.86 -13.36
C GLN A 145 -13.04 3.66 -14.00
N ASP A 146 -13.92 4.64 -13.85
CA ASP A 146 -15.19 4.68 -14.56
C ASP A 146 -14.95 5.00 -16.03
N GLU A 147 -15.55 4.23 -16.94
CA GLU A 147 -15.31 4.36 -18.37
C GLU A 147 -15.85 5.66 -18.96
N HIS A 148 -16.91 6.22 -18.37
CA HIS A 148 -17.56 7.43 -18.88
C HIS A 148 -16.99 8.70 -18.23
N THR A 149 -16.94 8.73 -16.90
CA THR A 149 -16.50 9.93 -16.15
C THR A 149 -14.99 10.02 -16.05
N LYS A 150 -14.26 8.91 -16.28
CA LYS A 150 -12.82 8.76 -16.07
C LYS A 150 -12.37 8.98 -14.62
N ASP A 151 -13.32 9.04 -13.70
CA ASP A 151 -13.03 9.17 -12.28
C ASP A 151 -12.56 7.84 -11.67
N TYR A 152 -11.69 7.91 -10.68
CA TYR A 152 -11.15 6.74 -10.00
C TYR A 152 -11.85 6.52 -8.66
N THR A 153 -12.10 5.25 -8.36
CA THR A 153 -12.67 4.80 -7.08
C THR A 153 -11.87 3.64 -6.51
N GLY A 154 -11.74 3.58 -5.19
CA GLY A 154 -11.30 2.37 -4.52
C GLY A 154 -12.36 1.28 -4.61
N GLN A 155 -11.95 0.03 -4.52
CA GLN A 155 -12.84 -1.11 -4.56
C GLN A 155 -12.48 -2.12 -3.48
N LEU A 156 -13.46 -2.52 -2.65
CA LEU A 156 -13.28 -3.59 -1.67
C LEU A 156 -12.91 -4.88 -2.39
N TRP A 157 -11.72 -5.39 -2.10
CA TRP A 157 -11.23 -6.63 -2.71
C TRP A 157 -11.25 -7.75 -1.68
N ALA A 158 -12.31 -8.52 -1.67
CA ALA A 158 -12.55 -9.66 -0.77
C ALA A 158 -13.21 -10.80 -1.55
N PRO A 159 -12.52 -11.43 -2.51
CA PRO A 159 -13.07 -12.55 -3.26
C PRO A 159 -13.35 -13.72 -2.32
N ALA A 160 -14.42 -14.47 -2.58
CA ALA A 160 -14.78 -15.64 -1.79
C ALA A 160 -13.70 -16.73 -1.86
N GLU A 161 -13.07 -16.87 -3.03
CA GLU A 161 -11.95 -17.78 -3.24
C GLU A 161 -10.67 -16.97 -3.47
N PRO A 162 -9.58 -17.25 -2.74
CA PRO A 162 -8.29 -16.63 -2.99
C PRO A 162 -7.74 -17.04 -4.37
N PHE A 163 -6.85 -16.22 -4.90
CA PHE A 163 -6.17 -16.57 -6.15
C PHE A 163 -5.37 -17.88 -5.98
N ASP A 164 -5.62 -18.86 -6.86
CA ASP A 164 -4.88 -20.12 -6.89
C ASP A 164 -3.53 -19.94 -7.62
N TRP A 165 -2.46 -19.95 -6.85
CA TRP A 165 -1.09 -19.89 -7.36
C TRP A 165 -0.61 -21.21 -7.99
N ARG A 166 -1.44 -22.28 -7.98
CA ARG A 166 -1.12 -23.60 -8.55
C ARG A 166 0.20 -24.19 -8.07
N GLY A 167 0.52 -23.96 -6.80
CA GLY A 167 1.77 -24.40 -6.19
C GLY A 167 2.99 -23.58 -6.57
N ASP A 168 2.84 -22.49 -7.32
CA ASP A 168 3.92 -21.53 -7.56
C ASP A 168 4.32 -20.85 -6.26
N SER A 169 5.60 -20.97 -5.92
CA SER A 169 6.18 -20.36 -4.71
C SER A 169 7.53 -19.77 -5.06
N PHE A 170 7.72 -18.52 -4.69
CA PHE A 170 8.97 -17.81 -4.88
C PHE A 170 9.55 -17.36 -3.55
N ASP A 171 10.75 -17.86 -3.23
CA ASP A 171 11.50 -17.44 -2.05
C ASP A 171 12.56 -16.40 -2.44
N ILE A 172 12.28 -15.14 -2.16
CA ILE A 172 13.20 -14.03 -2.42
C ILE A 172 14.52 -14.17 -1.66
N ALA A 173 14.53 -14.85 -0.50
CA ALA A 173 15.74 -15.06 0.28
C ALA A 173 16.73 -16.01 -0.39
N SER A 174 16.24 -16.87 -1.30
CA SER A 174 17.08 -17.80 -2.09
C SER A 174 17.80 -17.11 -3.25
N VAL A 175 17.45 -15.87 -3.60
CA VAL A 175 18.00 -15.13 -4.74
C VAL A 175 19.21 -14.32 -4.32
N GLY A 176 20.40 -14.64 -4.86
CA GLY A 176 21.64 -13.94 -4.54
C GLY A 176 21.69 -12.51 -5.07
N SER A 177 21.32 -12.31 -6.34
CA SER A 177 21.25 -10.98 -6.99
C SER A 177 19.92 -10.84 -7.70
N LEU A 178 19.19 -9.76 -7.39
CA LEU A 178 17.92 -9.48 -8.06
C LEU A 178 18.16 -8.94 -9.46
N LEU A 179 17.51 -9.55 -10.45
CA LEU A 179 17.35 -9.00 -11.79
C LEU A 179 15.92 -8.48 -11.88
N ILE A 180 15.77 -7.16 -11.99
CA ILE A 180 14.47 -6.50 -12.00
C ILE A 180 14.19 -6.01 -13.42
N TYR A 181 13.07 -6.48 -13.99
CA TYR A 181 12.55 -6.01 -15.26
C TYR A 181 11.27 -5.22 -15.00
N GLU A 182 11.29 -3.93 -15.34
CA GLU A 182 10.13 -3.05 -15.23
C GLU A 182 9.52 -2.86 -16.63
N CYS A 183 8.20 -3.01 -16.76
CA CYS A 183 7.50 -2.81 -18.01
C CYS A 183 6.14 -2.14 -17.80
N HIS A 184 5.67 -1.44 -18.81
CA HIS A 184 4.32 -0.89 -18.86
C HIS A 184 3.43 -1.82 -19.69
N VAL A 185 2.63 -2.65 -19.01
CA VAL A 185 1.80 -3.69 -19.64
C VAL A 185 0.91 -3.15 -20.76
N GLY A 186 0.28 -1.99 -20.56
CA GLY A 186 -0.59 -1.37 -21.55
C GLY A 186 0.13 -0.89 -22.81
N MET A 187 1.44 -0.66 -22.76
CA MET A 187 2.27 -0.21 -23.88
C MET A 187 3.11 -1.34 -24.52
N ALA A 188 3.13 -2.51 -23.91
CA ALA A 188 3.91 -3.67 -24.39
C ALA A 188 3.20 -4.41 -25.54
N GLN A 189 2.69 -3.67 -26.50
CA GLN A 189 2.00 -4.19 -27.68
C GLN A 189 2.05 -3.20 -28.85
N GLU A 190 1.86 -3.71 -30.07
CA GLU A 190 1.86 -2.89 -31.31
C GLU A 190 0.46 -2.44 -31.78
N LYS A 191 -0.60 -2.86 -31.06
CA LYS A 191 -1.95 -2.46 -31.38
C LYS A 191 -2.21 -1.01 -30.94
N GLU A 192 -3.08 -0.32 -31.66
CA GLU A 192 -3.60 0.98 -31.21
C GLU A 192 -4.39 0.84 -29.90
N GLY A 193 -4.13 1.75 -28.96
CA GLY A 193 -4.78 1.77 -27.64
C GLY A 193 -3.94 1.14 -26.52
N VAL A 194 -4.57 0.95 -25.36
CA VAL A 194 -3.94 0.40 -24.15
C VAL A 194 -4.15 -1.11 -24.09
N GLY A 195 -3.07 -1.87 -23.99
CA GLY A 195 -3.11 -3.33 -23.90
C GLY A 195 -3.64 -3.83 -22.56
N THR A 196 -4.16 -5.05 -22.57
CA THR A 196 -4.61 -5.76 -21.38
C THR A 196 -3.54 -6.72 -20.83
N TYR A 197 -3.65 -7.09 -19.56
CA TYR A 197 -2.78 -8.12 -18.98
C TYR A 197 -2.85 -9.47 -19.73
N CYS A 198 -4.02 -9.86 -20.24
CA CYS A 198 -4.19 -11.08 -21.02
C CYS A 198 -3.43 -11.03 -22.36
N GLU A 199 -3.38 -9.87 -23.01
CA GLU A 199 -2.60 -9.67 -24.24
C GLU A 199 -1.10 -9.70 -23.94
N PHE A 200 -0.66 -9.05 -22.87
CA PHE A 200 0.72 -9.07 -22.42
C PHE A 200 1.22 -10.49 -22.13
N ILE A 201 0.44 -11.30 -21.41
CA ILE A 201 0.78 -12.71 -21.13
C ILE A 201 1.00 -13.50 -22.43
N LYS A 202 0.15 -13.32 -23.42
CA LYS A 202 0.29 -13.99 -24.72
C LYS A 202 1.60 -13.61 -25.43
N ILE A 203 1.97 -12.32 -25.39
CA ILE A 203 3.23 -11.83 -25.96
C ILE A 203 4.43 -12.45 -25.23
N ALA A 204 4.42 -12.40 -23.90
CA ALA A 204 5.49 -12.96 -23.07
C ALA A 204 5.68 -14.48 -23.29
N GLN A 205 4.59 -15.23 -23.44
CA GLN A 205 4.65 -16.67 -23.68
C GLN A 205 5.13 -17.05 -25.09
N THR A 206 4.83 -16.24 -26.10
CA THR A 206 5.18 -16.57 -27.50
C THR A 206 6.60 -16.18 -27.89
N GLY A 207 7.28 -15.37 -27.05
CA GLY A 207 8.61 -14.85 -27.36
C GLY A 207 8.67 -13.98 -28.62
N LYS A 208 7.54 -13.71 -29.25
CA LYS A 208 7.43 -12.80 -30.38
C LYS A 208 7.39 -11.39 -29.83
N ASN A 209 8.41 -10.61 -30.09
CA ASN A 209 8.68 -9.26 -29.57
C ASN A 209 9.16 -9.26 -28.10
N ALA A 210 9.91 -10.29 -27.68
CA ALA A 210 10.73 -10.16 -26.48
C ALA A 210 11.83 -9.13 -26.77
N PHE A 211 11.75 -8.04 -26.08
CA PHE A 211 12.51 -6.81 -25.92
C PHE A 211 13.99 -6.88 -26.24
#